data_40e301a429b9c035b4b378b887dfa1d3
#
_entry.id   40e301a429b9c035b4b378b887dfa1d3
#
_cell.length_a   1.000
_cell.length_b   1.000
_cell.length_c   1.000
_cell.angle_alpha   90.00
_cell.angle_beta   90.00
_cell.angle_gamma   90.00
#
_symmetry.space_group_name_H-M   'P 1'
#
loop_
_entity.id
_entity.type
_entity.pdbx_description
1 polymer ?
#
loop_
_entity_poly.entity_id
_entity_poly.type
_entity_poly.pdbx_seq_one_letter_code
_entity_poly.pdbx_strand_id
1 'polypeptide(L)'
;FLMTTLASRDLRGIAFWLMGDLSTAPPPGLLWILVVCFAVAAGSIFTTASDLNLLLAGEREAMHLGVDVTRVKLVVYVSASVLTGLAVSVSGAIGYVGLLVPHVMRMLFGSDYRVLIPTSAIGGAIAVVLADTLARTIIAPTELPVGAMTAMAGAPVFIYLLRRGQS
;
A
#
# COMPACT_ATOMS: atom_id res chain seq x y z
N PHE A 1 27.02 30.23 -6.13
CA PHE A 1 27.42 29.21 -5.15
C PHE A 1 26.28 28.89 -4.18
N LEU A 2 25.64 29.90 -3.52
CA LEU A 2 24.50 29.69 -2.60
C LEU A 2 23.26 29.09 -3.31
N MET A 3 22.90 29.57 -4.50
CA MET A 3 21.77 29.02 -5.26
C MET A 3 21.99 27.58 -5.74
N THR A 4 23.20 27.21 -6.10
CA THR A 4 23.52 25.82 -6.51
C THR A 4 23.50 24.85 -5.34
N THR A 5 23.90 25.29 -4.14
CA THR A 5 23.84 24.45 -2.93
C THR A 5 22.42 24.29 -2.40
N LEU A 6 21.56 25.32 -2.49
CA LEU A 6 20.15 25.23 -2.14
C LEU A 6 19.41 24.31 -3.14
N ALA A 7 19.58 24.53 -4.44
CA ALA A 7 18.98 23.69 -5.46
C ALA A 7 19.41 22.20 -5.37
N SER A 8 20.65 21.92 -4.97
CA SER A 8 21.12 20.55 -4.80
C SER A 8 20.56 19.86 -3.55
N ARG A 9 20.21 20.60 -2.51
CA ARG A 9 19.52 20.05 -1.32
C ARG A 9 18.06 19.74 -1.64
N ASP A 10 17.37 20.63 -2.36
CA ASP A 10 15.98 20.42 -2.74
C ASP A 10 15.85 19.24 -3.71
N LEU A 11 16.75 19.08 -4.67
CA LEU A 11 16.79 17.96 -5.59
C LEU A 11 17.04 16.62 -4.88
N ARG A 12 17.90 16.58 -3.88
CA ARG A 12 18.10 15.37 -3.08
C ARG A 12 16.86 15.02 -2.29
N GLY A 13 16.24 15.97 -1.61
CA GLY A 13 15.00 15.75 -0.85
C GLY A 13 13.88 15.19 -1.74
N ILE A 14 13.69 15.77 -2.93
CA ILE A 14 12.72 15.28 -3.91
C ILE A 14 13.07 13.86 -4.38
N ALA A 15 14.33 13.57 -4.66
CA ALA A 15 14.76 12.24 -5.08
C ALA A 15 14.52 11.18 -4.00
N PHE A 16 14.86 11.48 -2.74
CA PHE A 16 14.59 10.59 -1.60
C PHE A 16 13.09 10.38 -1.39
N TRP A 17 12.30 11.44 -1.47
CA TRP A 17 10.83 11.32 -1.36
C TRP A 17 10.25 10.47 -2.49
N LEU A 18 10.71 10.63 -3.75
CA LEU A 18 10.28 9.80 -4.86
C LEU A 18 10.64 8.32 -4.70
N MET A 19 11.72 8.03 -3.96
CA MET A 19 12.18 6.65 -3.69
C MET A 19 11.53 6.05 -2.44
N GLY A 20 10.64 6.76 -1.75
CA GLY A 20 9.98 6.35 -0.52
C GLY A 20 10.85 6.59 0.71
N ASP A 21 10.45 7.58 1.52
CA ASP A 21 11.16 7.99 2.74
C ASP A 21 10.18 8.12 3.90
N LEU A 22 10.47 7.43 5.00
CA LEU A 22 9.71 7.46 6.25
C LEU A 22 10.49 8.19 7.38
N SER A 23 11.58 8.88 7.05
CA SER A 23 12.40 9.57 8.05
C SER A 23 11.72 10.79 8.66
N THR A 24 10.79 11.41 7.93
CA THR A 24 10.11 12.64 8.36
C THR A 24 8.69 12.34 8.81
N ALA A 25 8.42 12.50 10.11
CA ALA A 25 7.07 12.36 10.63
C ALA A 25 6.23 13.61 10.29
N PRO A 26 4.97 13.45 9.88
CA PRO A 26 4.07 14.56 9.65
C PRO A 26 3.75 15.29 10.98
N PRO A 27 3.44 16.60 10.94
CA PRO A 27 3.06 17.33 12.15
C PRO A 27 1.78 16.73 12.77
N PRO A 28 1.62 16.79 14.12
CA PRO A 28 0.53 16.10 14.83
C PRO A 28 -0.87 16.43 14.30
N GLY A 29 -1.12 17.69 13.90
CA GLY A 29 -2.42 18.08 13.34
C GLY A 29 -2.72 17.40 12.01
N LEU A 30 -1.73 17.27 11.13
CA LEU A 30 -1.87 16.57 9.86
C LEU A 30 -2.05 15.05 10.07
N LEU A 31 -1.33 14.49 11.04
CA LEU A 31 -1.41 13.06 11.37
C LEU A 31 -2.84 12.65 11.74
N TRP A 32 -3.56 13.44 12.54
CA TRP A 32 -4.94 13.16 12.88
C TRP A 32 -5.88 13.19 11.66
N ILE A 33 -5.68 14.15 10.76
CA ILE A 33 -6.45 14.21 9.51
C ILE A 33 -6.20 12.96 8.66
N LEU A 34 -4.94 12.55 8.53
CA LEU A 34 -4.56 11.35 7.78
C LEU A 34 -5.19 10.08 8.39
N VAL A 35 -5.15 9.93 9.72
CA VAL A 35 -5.75 8.79 10.43
C VAL A 35 -7.26 8.75 10.22
N VAL A 36 -7.96 9.89 10.32
CA VAL A 36 -9.41 9.95 10.10
C VAL A 36 -9.75 9.61 8.65
N CYS A 37 -9.07 10.22 7.69
CA CYS A 37 -9.29 9.92 6.26
C CYS A 37 -8.99 8.44 5.93
N PHE A 38 -7.93 7.87 6.51
CA PHE A 38 -7.60 6.45 6.38
C PHE A 38 -8.71 5.58 6.95
N ALA A 39 -9.17 5.86 8.17
CA ALA A 39 -10.22 5.09 8.83
C ALA A 39 -11.55 5.12 8.05
N VAL A 40 -11.93 6.29 7.52
CA VAL A 40 -13.14 6.44 6.70
C VAL A 40 -13.01 5.66 5.40
N ALA A 41 -11.91 5.80 4.68
CA ALA A 41 -11.71 5.12 3.40
C ALA A 41 -11.56 3.60 3.57
N ALA A 42 -10.81 3.13 4.57
CA ALA A 42 -10.69 1.71 4.89
C ALA A 42 -12.02 1.11 5.36
N GLY A 43 -12.75 1.83 6.21
CA GLY A 43 -14.09 1.45 6.66
C GLY A 43 -15.08 1.32 5.52
N SER A 44 -15.07 2.24 4.55
CA SER A 44 -15.95 2.18 3.39
C SER A 44 -15.66 0.96 2.50
N ILE A 45 -14.39 0.58 2.31
CA ILE A 45 -14.04 -0.67 1.61
C ILE A 45 -14.51 -1.88 2.43
N PHE A 46 -14.30 -1.88 3.74
CA PHE A 46 -14.69 -3.00 4.59
C PHE A 46 -16.20 -3.25 4.59
N THR A 47 -17.03 -2.20 4.51
CA THR A 47 -18.50 -2.36 4.41
C THR A 47 -18.92 -3.06 3.12
N THR A 48 -18.13 -2.98 2.05
CA THR A 48 -18.38 -3.65 0.77
C THR A 48 -17.76 -5.04 0.66
N ALA A 49 -17.10 -5.54 1.72
CA ALA A 49 -16.37 -6.82 1.69
C ALA A 49 -17.28 -8.02 1.34
N SER A 50 -18.54 -8.00 1.78
CA SER A 50 -19.53 -9.04 1.45
C SER A 50 -19.87 -9.05 -0.03
N ASP A 51 -20.09 -7.87 -0.61
CA ASP A 51 -20.43 -7.71 -2.01
C ASP A 51 -19.23 -8.07 -2.91
N LEU A 52 -18.00 -7.77 -2.44
CA LEU A 52 -16.77 -8.20 -3.10
C LEU A 52 -16.64 -9.73 -3.12
N ASN A 53 -17.07 -10.44 -2.07
CA ASN A 53 -17.09 -11.89 -2.07
C ASN A 53 -18.08 -12.45 -3.11
N LEU A 54 -19.25 -11.84 -3.26
CA LEU A 54 -20.22 -12.23 -4.29
C LEU A 54 -19.67 -11.96 -5.70
N LEU A 55 -18.90 -10.89 -5.89
CA LEU A 55 -18.24 -10.59 -7.16
C LEU A 55 -17.18 -11.62 -7.58
N LEU A 56 -16.65 -12.44 -6.66
CA LEU A 56 -15.75 -13.56 -7.01
C LEU A 56 -16.43 -14.64 -7.87
N ALA A 57 -17.75 -14.78 -7.74
CA ALA A 57 -18.52 -15.71 -8.56
C ALA A 57 -18.80 -15.17 -9.97
N GLY A 58 -18.56 -13.88 -10.19
CA GLY A 58 -18.82 -13.18 -11.45
C GLY A 58 -19.77 -12.00 -11.28
N GLU A 59 -19.64 -10.99 -12.16
CA GLU A 59 -20.46 -9.78 -12.07
C GLU A 59 -21.95 -10.05 -12.33
N ARG A 60 -22.28 -10.96 -13.25
CA ARG A 60 -23.66 -11.32 -13.58
C ARG A 60 -24.33 -12.03 -12.42
N GLU A 61 -23.65 -12.98 -11.83
CA GLU A 61 -24.12 -13.73 -10.67
C GLU A 61 -24.32 -12.81 -9.46
N ALA A 62 -23.40 -11.89 -9.22
CA ALA A 62 -23.54 -10.88 -8.15
C ALA A 62 -24.76 -9.97 -8.36
N MET A 63 -25.01 -9.54 -9.62
CA MET A 63 -26.21 -8.75 -9.95
C MET A 63 -27.50 -9.54 -9.71
N HIS A 64 -27.55 -10.82 -10.04
CA HIS A 64 -28.72 -11.68 -9.76
C HIS A 64 -28.96 -11.84 -8.26
N LEU A 65 -27.92 -11.74 -7.43
CA LEU A 65 -28.01 -11.74 -5.96
C LEU A 65 -28.32 -10.36 -5.36
N GLY A 66 -28.59 -9.35 -6.21
CA GLY A 66 -28.99 -8.00 -5.78
C GLY A 66 -27.85 -7.05 -5.49
N VAL A 67 -26.60 -7.39 -5.85
CA VAL A 67 -25.44 -6.50 -5.68
C VAL A 67 -25.46 -5.40 -6.75
N ASP A 68 -25.38 -4.15 -6.32
CA ASP A 68 -25.10 -3.03 -7.21
C ASP A 68 -23.59 -2.96 -7.52
N VAL A 69 -23.20 -3.71 -8.55
CA VAL A 69 -21.80 -3.85 -8.97
C VAL A 69 -21.13 -2.51 -9.28
N THR A 70 -21.88 -1.58 -9.89
CA THR A 70 -21.36 -0.26 -10.25
C THR A 70 -21.02 0.55 -9.01
N ARG A 71 -21.92 0.54 -8.02
CA ARG A 71 -21.72 1.24 -6.75
C ARG A 71 -20.56 0.64 -5.96
N VAL A 72 -20.47 -0.68 -5.87
CA VAL A 72 -19.38 -1.38 -5.17
C VAL A 72 -18.04 -1.03 -5.79
N LYS A 73 -17.92 -1.10 -7.12
CA LYS A 73 -16.69 -0.71 -7.84
C LYS A 73 -16.32 0.75 -7.61
N LEU A 74 -17.30 1.65 -7.67
CA LEU A 74 -17.05 3.08 -7.43
C LEU A 74 -16.51 3.32 -6.01
N VAL A 75 -17.15 2.76 -4.99
CA VAL A 75 -16.71 2.88 -3.59
C VAL A 75 -15.29 2.36 -3.43
N VAL A 76 -14.99 1.17 -3.97
CA VAL A 76 -13.65 0.56 -3.86
C VAL A 76 -12.61 1.41 -4.58
N TYR A 77 -12.86 1.85 -5.83
CA TYR A 77 -11.89 2.65 -6.58
C TYR A 77 -11.62 4.00 -5.95
N VAL A 78 -12.67 4.72 -5.52
CA VAL A 78 -12.51 6.03 -4.87
C VAL A 78 -11.75 5.87 -3.56
N SER A 79 -12.16 4.92 -2.72
CA SER A 79 -11.51 4.70 -1.42
C SER A 79 -10.06 4.23 -1.57
N ALA A 80 -9.77 3.32 -2.51
CA ALA A 80 -8.41 2.88 -2.79
C ALA A 80 -7.53 4.02 -3.32
N SER A 81 -8.07 4.88 -4.17
CA SER A 81 -7.36 6.07 -4.66
C SER A 81 -7.03 7.05 -3.54
N VAL A 82 -7.98 7.29 -2.64
CA VAL A 82 -7.77 8.13 -1.44
C VAL A 82 -6.70 7.52 -0.55
N LEU A 83 -6.78 6.22 -0.22
CA LEU A 83 -5.79 5.53 0.61
C LEU A 83 -4.39 5.59 -0.01
N THR A 84 -4.27 5.34 -1.30
CA THR A 84 -3.00 5.42 -2.02
C THR A 84 -2.46 6.85 -2.03
N GLY A 85 -3.29 7.84 -2.32
CA GLY A 85 -2.90 9.24 -2.31
C GLY A 85 -2.41 9.71 -0.93
N LEU A 86 -3.12 9.32 0.14
CA LEU A 86 -2.71 9.60 1.53
C LEU A 86 -1.37 8.95 1.86
N ALA A 87 -1.19 7.68 1.52
CA ALA A 87 0.05 6.96 1.77
C ALA A 87 1.23 7.62 1.02
N VAL A 88 1.10 7.82 -0.28
CA VAL A 88 2.16 8.41 -1.12
C VAL A 88 2.49 9.84 -0.72
N SER A 89 1.51 10.64 -0.28
CA SER A 89 1.76 12.02 0.16
C SER A 89 2.68 12.12 1.36
N VAL A 90 2.68 11.10 2.22
CA VAL A 90 3.49 11.07 3.47
C VAL A 90 4.78 10.29 3.30
N SER A 91 4.72 9.13 2.65
CA SER A 91 5.85 8.19 2.59
C SER A 91 6.55 8.14 1.23
N GLY A 92 6.06 8.88 0.23
CA GLY A 92 6.51 8.73 -1.14
C GLY A 92 6.09 7.38 -1.74
N ALA A 93 6.73 6.97 -2.84
CA ALA A 93 6.38 5.76 -3.57
C ALA A 93 7.04 4.51 -2.94
N ILE A 94 6.26 3.71 -2.21
CA ILE A 94 6.68 2.39 -1.71
C ILE A 94 6.05 1.32 -2.61
N GLY A 95 6.88 0.65 -3.43
CA GLY A 95 6.43 -0.34 -4.40
C GLY A 95 6.31 -1.75 -3.82
N TYR A 96 5.63 -2.63 -4.58
CA TYR A 96 5.50 -4.08 -4.36
C TYR A 96 4.74 -4.53 -3.12
N VAL A 97 4.71 -3.79 -2.01
CA VAL A 97 4.01 -4.16 -0.77
C VAL A 97 2.52 -4.42 -1.04
N GLY A 98 1.88 -3.50 -1.78
CA GLY A 98 0.45 -3.60 -2.11
C GLY A 98 0.07 -4.77 -3.02
N LEU A 99 1.02 -5.35 -3.76
CA LEU A 99 0.80 -6.55 -4.58
C LEU A 99 1.16 -7.83 -3.82
N LEU A 100 2.31 -7.82 -3.15
CA LEU A 100 2.87 -9.00 -2.51
C LEU A 100 2.10 -9.39 -1.26
N VAL A 101 1.82 -8.42 -0.38
CA VAL A 101 1.20 -8.71 0.92
C VAL A 101 -0.21 -9.30 0.77
N PRO A 102 -1.14 -8.71 -0.01
CA PRO A 102 -2.45 -9.32 -0.20
C PRO A 102 -2.38 -10.72 -0.83
N HIS A 103 -1.41 -10.95 -1.71
CA HIS A 103 -1.20 -12.28 -2.30
C HIS A 103 -0.79 -13.30 -1.25
N VAL A 104 0.18 -12.99 -0.40
CA VAL A 104 0.62 -13.84 0.72
C VAL A 104 -0.53 -14.06 1.71
N MET A 105 -1.26 -13.00 2.08
CA MET A 105 -2.40 -13.12 3.00
C MET A 105 -3.51 -14.00 2.42
N ARG A 106 -3.76 -13.93 1.12
CA ARG A 106 -4.71 -14.81 0.44
C ARG A 106 -4.28 -16.28 0.50
N MET A 107 -2.99 -16.57 0.38
CA MET A 107 -2.45 -17.94 0.51
C MET A 107 -2.57 -18.48 1.94
N LEU A 108 -2.45 -17.61 2.96
CA LEU A 108 -2.48 -18.01 4.37
C LEU A 108 -3.91 -18.09 4.93
N PHE A 109 -4.77 -17.14 4.59
CA PHE A 109 -6.10 -16.95 5.20
C PHE A 109 -7.26 -17.15 4.23
N GLY A 110 -6.98 -17.46 2.96
CA GLY A 110 -8.00 -17.65 1.93
C GLY A 110 -8.45 -16.36 1.25
N SER A 111 -9.51 -16.48 0.43
CA SER A 111 -9.97 -15.41 -0.48
C SER A 111 -11.16 -14.61 0.05
N ASP A 112 -11.62 -14.85 1.28
CA ASP A 112 -12.70 -14.07 1.89
C ASP A 112 -12.24 -12.63 2.17
N TYR A 113 -12.84 -11.67 1.50
CA TYR A 113 -12.49 -10.25 1.64
C TYR A 113 -12.71 -9.70 3.06
N ARG A 114 -13.61 -10.27 3.85
CA ARG A 114 -13.82 -9.90 5.25
C ARG A 114 -12.59 -10.15 6.12
N VAL A 115 -11.82 -11.19 5.79
CA VAL A 115 -10.57 -11.54 6.47
C VAL A 115 -9.38 -10.95 5.72
N LEU A 116 -9.40 -10.98 4.39
CA LEU A 116 -8.30 -10.56 3.53
C LEU A 116 -7.99 -9.06 3.67
N ILE A 117 -9.01 -8.20 3.77
CA ILE A 117 -8.79 -6.75 3.91
C ILE A 117 -8.03 -6.41 5.21
N PRO A 118 -8.50 -6.80 6.41
CA PRO A 118 -7.80 -6.45 7.65
C PRO A 118 -6.44 -7.17 7.78
N THR A 119 -6.33 -8.42 7.36
CA THR A 119 -5.04 -9.13 7.41
C THR A 119 -4.02 -8.54 6.45
N SER A 120 -4.44 -8.08 5.25
CA SER A 120 -3.56 -7.37 4.32
C SER A 120 -3.12 -6.02 4.85
N ALA A 121 -3.99 -5.29 5.56
CA ALA A 121 -3.61 -4.02 6.18
C ALA A 121 -2.55 -4.22 7.28
N ILE A 122 -2.75 -5.19 8.16
CA ILE A 122 -1.80 -5.53 9.24
C ILE A 122 -0.49 -6.07 8.64
N GLY A 123 -0.59 -7.01 7.71
CA GLY A 123 0.57 -7.59 7.04
C GLY A 123 1.38 -6.55 6.27
N GLY A 124 0.72 -5.60 5.61
CA GLY A 124 1.35 -4.47 4.94
C GLY A 124 2.09 -3.55 5.90
N ALA A 125 1.47 -3.22 7.04
CA ALA A 125 2.10 -2.43 8.09
C ALA A 125 3.37 -3.11 8.63
N ILE A 126 3.30 -4.41 8.93
CA ILE A 126 4.46 -5.20 9.39
C ILE A 126 5.55 -5.20 8.32
N ALA A 127 5.21 -5.44 7.06
CA ALA A 127 6.18 -5.49 5.96
C ALA A 127 6.91 -4.16 5.78
N VAL A 128 6.19 -3.02 5.86
CA VAL A 128 6.79 -1.68 5.75
C VAL A 128 7.71 -1.38 6.93
N VAL A 129 7.29 -1.69 8.17
CA VAL A 129 8.12 -1.49 9.38
C VAL A 129 9.39 -2.33 9.31
N LEU A 130 9.30 -3.58 8.87
CA LEU A 130 10.48 -4.43 8.68
C LEU A 130 11.41 -3.88 7.60
N ALA A 131 10.88 -3.44 6.46
CA ALA A 131 11.66 -2.84 5.38
C ALA A 131 12.36 -1.55 5.83
N ASP A 132 11.67 -0.68 6.58
CA ASP A 132 12.24 0.55 7.13
C ASP A 132 13.35 0.24 8.15
N THR A 133 13.11 -0.72 9.06
CA THR A 133 14.12 -1.16 10.03
C THR A 133 15.37 -1.69 9.34
N LEU A 134 15.22 -2.51 8.31
CA LEU A 134 16.34 -3.03 7.52
C LEU A 134 17.06 -1.92 6.77
N ALA A 135 16.31 -0.99 6.15
CA ALA A 135 16.88 0.14 5.42
C ALA A 135 17.79 1.01 6.28
N ARG A 136 17.41 1.20 7.55
CA ARG A 136 18.19 2.01 8.53
C ARG A 136 19.36 1.25 9.15
N THR A 137 19.32 -0.09 9.18
CA THR A 137 20.34 -0.88 9.90
C THR A 137 21.44 -1.44 9.00
N ILE A 138 21.17 -1.73 7.72
CA ILE A 138 22.10 -2.45 6.84
C ILE A 138 23.34 -1.61 6.49
N ILE A 139 23.20 -0.30 6.24
CA ILE A 139 24.30 0.57 5.78
C ILE A 139 24.44 1.80 6.69
N ALA A 140 24.26 1.64 8.00
CA ALA A 140 24.49 2.74 8.93
C ALA A 140 25.93 3.31 8.77
N PRO A 141 26.13 4.66 8.76
CA PRO A 141 25.17 5.71 9.05
C PRO A 141 24.38 6.28 7.85
N THR A 142 24.48 5.70 6.66
CA THR A 142 23.73 6.15 5.48
C THR A 142 22.37 5.47 5.45
N GLU A 143 21.29 6.26 5.37
CA GLU A 143 19.93 5.73 5.26
C GLU A 143 19.62 5.38 3.80
N LEU A 144 19.10 4.16 3.58
CA LEU A 144 18.58 3.75 2.28
C LEU A 144 17.08 4.10 2.18
N PRO A 145 16.60 4.52 1.01
CA PRO A 145 15.17 4.71 0.78
C PRO A 145 14.41 3.40 0.96
N VAL A 146 13.33 3.43 1.74
CA VAL A 146 12.50 2.24 2.05
C VAL A 146 11.92 1.62 0.77
N GLY A 147 11.52 2.45 -0.20
CA GLY A 147 11.01 1.99 -1.49
C GLY A 147 12.03 1.20 -2.30
N ALA A 148 13.32 1.52 -2.21
CA ALA A 148 14.37 0.73 -2.85
C ALA A 148 14.50 -0.65 -2.20
N MET A 149 14.42 -0.73 -0.87
CA MET A 149 14.46 -2.00 -0.12
C MET A 149 13.26 -2.89 -0.46
N THR A 150 12.05 -2.31 -0.48
CA THR A 150 10.84 -3.06 -0.84
C THR A 150 10.87 -3.53 -2.29
N ALA A 151 11.44 -2.75 -3.22
CA ALA A 151 11.60 -3.13 -4.61
C ALA A 151 12.62 -4.27 -4.78
N MET A 152 13.77 -4.20 -4.09
CA MET A 152 14.79 -5.25 -4.13
C MET A 152 14.27 -6.59 -3.60
N ALA A 153 13.48 -6.57 -2.53
CA ALA A 153 12.88 -7.77 -1.97
C ALA A 153 11.64 -8.22 -2.76
N GLY A 154 10.80 -7.30 -3.19
CA GLY A 154 9.52 -7.56 -3.82
C GLY A 154 9.63 -8.05 -5.26
N ALA A 155 10.53 -7.48 -6.07
CA ALA A 155 10.63 -7.84 -7.48
C ALA A 155 11.00 -9.32 -7.72
N PRO A 156 12.00 -9.91 -7.05
CA PRO A 156 12.32 -11.34 -7.20
C PRO A 156 11.17 -12.25 -6.77
N VAL A 157 10.51 -11.92 -5.65
CA VAL A 157 9.37 -12.69 -5.14
C VAL A 157 8.19 -12.61 -6.12
N PHE A 158 7.92 -11.44 -6.68
CA PHE A 158 6.87 -11.26 -7.68
C PHE A 158 7.13 -12.06 -8.95
N ILE A 159 8.37 -12.06 -9.47
CA ILE A 159 8.76 -12.87 -10.62
C ILE A 159 8.61 -14.36 -10.33
N TYR A 160 8.99 -14.80 -9.13
CA TYR A 160 8.81 -16.19 -8.70
C TYR A 160 7.34 -16.61 -8.67
N LEU A 161 6.47 -15.77 -8.12
CA LEU A 161 5.02 -16.01 -8.03
C LEU A 161 4.37 -16.07 -9.42
N LEU A 162 4.76 -15.17 -10.34
CA LEU A 162 4.29 -15.21 -11.73
C LEU A 162 4.63 -16.52 -12.42
N ARG A 163 5.83 -17.04 -12.26
CA ARG A 163 6.26 -18.31 -12.85
C ARG A 163 5.46 -19.49 -12.28
N ARG A 164 5.17 -19.48 -10.99
CA ARG A 164 4.41 -20.57 -10.34
C ARG A 164 2.91 -20.53 -10.69
N GLY A 165 2.34 -19.38 -11.00
CA GLY A 165 0.94 -19.24 -11.41
C GLY A 165 0.65 -19.67 -12.85
N GLN A 166 1.68 -19.95 -13.65
CA GLN A 166 1.57 -20.44 -15.04
C GLN A 166 1.76 -21.95 -15.17
N SER A 167 2.03 -22.65 -14.09
CA SER A 167 2.14 -24.11 -13.99
C SER A 167 0.90 -24.73 -13.39
#